data_680f339b669af9639bd13f11006e68a6
#
_entry.id   680f339b669af9639bd13f11006e68a6
#
_cell.length_a   1.000
_cell.length_b   1.000
_cell.length_c   1.000
_cell.angle_alpha   90.00
_cell.angle_beta   90.00
_cell.angle_gamma   90.00
#
_symmetry.space_group_name_H-M   'P 1'
#
loop_
_entity.id
_entity.type
_entity.pdbx_description
1 polymer ?
#
loop_
_entity_poly.entity_id
_entity_poly.type
_entity_poly.pdbx_seq_one_letter_code
_entity_poly.pdbx_strand_id
1 'polypeptide(L)'
;ISSLTIMAAHIIDGNLLSKELRSHVAERAAALTRQGRQPGLAVILVGDSPASQVYVRNKIKACEEVGIHSVFEKYDAQLTEAELLARVAALNHDPSIHGILVQLPLPAHIDSHKVIEAIAAEKDVDGFHVNNAGLLMTGQPLFRPCTPYGVMKMLESINYPVRGAHAVVVGASNIVGKPQAMLLLQAGATVTICNSKTRDLGHHTRDADILVVATGKRNIVTADMVKPGAVGIDVGMN
;
A
#
# COMPACT_ATOMS: atom_id res chain seq x y z
N ILE A 1 2.62 -28.09 -37.75
CA ILE A 1 1.78 -26.93 -37.37
C ILE A 1 1.50 -27.11 -35.90
N SER A 2 2.36 -26.52 -35.07
CA SER A 2 2.19 -26.51 -33.62
C SER A 2 1.04 -25.53 -33.29
N SER A 3 -0.07 -26.02 -32.76
CA SER A 3 -1.13 -25.20 -32.23
C SER A 3 -0.56 -24.45 -31.02
N LEU A 4 -0.33 -23.16 -31.15
CA LEU A 4 -0.13 -22.28 -30.02
C LEU A 4 -1.43 -22.30 -29.20
N THR A 5 -1.48 -23.12 -28.17
CA THR A 5 -2.52 -23.02 -27.15
C THR A 5 -2.30 -21.69 -26.45
N ILE A 6 -3.12 -20.70 -26.78
CA ILE A 6 -3.16 -19.44 -26.03
C ILE A 6 -3.66 -19.80 -24.64
N MET A 7 -2.75 -19.94 -23.70
CA MET A 7 -3.11 -20.12 -22.30
C MET A 7 -3.68 -18.78 -21.81
N ALA A 8 -4.95 -18.77 -21.44
CA ALA A 8 -5.56 -17.61 -20.81
C ALA A 8 -4.83 -17.32 -19.47
N ALA A 9 -4.62 -16.04 -19.15
CA ALA A 9 -4.02 -15.65 -17.89
C ALA A 9 -4.91 -16.08 -16.72
N HIS A 10 -4.32 -16.62 -15.67
CA HIS A 10 -5.01 -16.85 -14.41
C HIS A 10 -5.16 -15.54 -13.66
N ILE A 11 -6.39 -15.17 -13.30
CA ILE A 11 -6.67 -13.92 -12.59
C ILE A 11 -6.58 -14.15 -11.09
N ILE A 12 -5.76 -13.34 -10.40
CA ILE A 12 -5.73 -13.29 -8.94
C ILE A 12 -6.94 -12.46 -8.48
N ASP A 13 -7.89 -13.10 -7.81
CA ASP A 13 -9.10 -12.42 -7.33
C ASP A 13 -8.83 -11.65 -6.02
N GLY A 14 -8.52 -10.37 -6.16
CA GLY A 14 -8.28 -9.47 -5.02
C GLY A 14 -9.51 -9.24 -4.13
N ASN A 15 -10.74 -9.38 -4.66
CA ASN A 15 -11.96 -9.22 -3.86
C ASN A 15 -12.13 -10.41 -2.92
N LEU A 16 -11.93 -11.62 -3.41
CA LEU A 16 -11.98 -12.83 -2.59
C LEU A 16 -10.92 -12.77 -1.48
N LEU A 17 -9.67 -12.49 -1.84
CA LEU A 17 -8.56 -12.35 -0.89
C LEU A 17 -8.85 -11.27 0.16
N SER A 18 -9.36 -10.12 -0.26
CA SER A 18 -9.72 -9.03 0.65
C SER A 18 -10.80 -9.44 1.66
N LYS A 19 -11.79 -10.22 1.23
CA LYS A 19 -12.86 -10.74 2.10
C LYS A 19 -12.28 -11.69 3.16
N GLU A 20 -11.42 -12.61 2.76
CA GLU A 20 -10.76 -13.55 3.67
C GLU A 20 -9.90 -12.82 4.71
N LEU A 21 -9.08 -11.87 4.26
CA LEU A 21 -8.24 -11.07 5.16
C LEU A 21 -9.07 -10.26 6.16
N ARG A 22 -10.19 -9.66 5.72
CA ARG A 22 -11.10 -8.94 6.62
C ARG A 22 -11.74 -9.86 7.66
N SER A 23 -12.08 -11.08 7.31
CA SER A 23 -12.60 -12.05 8.28
C SER A 23 -11.59 -12.32 9.40
N HIS A 24 -10.32 -12.57 9.07
CA HIS A 24 -9.27 -12.77 10.07
C HIS A 24 -9.01 -11.51 10.91
N VAL A 25 -9.08 -10.31 10.31
CA VAL A 25 -8.96 -9.05 11.05
C VAL A 25 -10.12 -8.88 12.01
N ALA A 26 -11.35 -9.20 11.60
CA ALA A 26 -12.54 -9.11 12.45
C ALA A 26 -12.42 -10.02 13.69
N GLU A 27 -11.94 -11.25 13.53
CA GLU A 27 -11.70 -12.17 14.66
C GLU A 27 -10.69 -11.60 15.65
N ARG A 28 -9.58 -11.03 15.16
CA ARG A 28 -8.55 -10.41 15.98
C ARG A 28 -9.05 -9.16 16.70
N ALA A 29 -9.79 -8.29 15.98
CA ALA A 29 -10.38 -7.07 16.56
C ALA A 29 -11.39 -7.43 17.67
N ALA A 30 -12.25 -8.43 17.43
CA ALA A 30 -13.19 -8.91 18.44
C ALA A 30 -12.49 -9.48 19.68
N ALA A 31 -11.37 -10.19 19.48
CA ALA A 31 -10.60 -10.73 20.61
C ALA A 31 -9.99 -9.61 21.49
N LEU A 32 -9.46 -8.56 20.87
CA LEU A 32 -8.94 -7.38 21.59
C LEU A 32 -10.06 -6.61 22.29
N THR A 33 -11.20 -6.43 21.62
CA THR A 33 -12.37 -5.73 22.21
C THR A 33 -12.90 -6.45 23.45
N ARG A 34 -12.97 -7.79 23.44
CA ARG A 34 -13.34 -8.57 24.62
C ARG A 34 -12.37 -8.39 25.79
N GLN A 35 -11.12 -8.00 25.53
CA GLN A 35 -10.13 -7.66 26.56
C GLN A 35 -10.20 -6.19 26.98
N GLY A 36 -11.21 -5.45 26.55
CA GLY A 36 -11.37 -4.02 26.85
C GLY A 36 -10.48 -3.09 26.02
N ARG A 37 -9.91 -3.57 24.92
CA ARG A 37 -8.98 -2.82 24.04
C ARG A 37 -9.47 -2.84 22.60
N GLN A 38 -10.55 -2.13 22.30
CA GLN A 38 -11.02 -2.00 20.93
C GLN A 38 -9.99 -1.27 20.07
N PRO A 39 -9.54 -1.82 18.93
CA PRO A 39 -8.65 -1.10 18.01
C PRO A 39 -9.32 0.17 17.49
N GLY A 40 -8.59 1.28 17.45
CA GLY A 40 -9.06 2.58 16.97
C GLY A 40 -8.18 3.13 15.87
N LEU A 41 -8.80 3.59 14.78
CA LEU A 41 -8.16 4.22 13.62
C LEU A 41 -8.72 5.61 13.40
N ALA A 42 -7.85 6.63 13.37
CA ALA A 42 -8.19 7.96 12.91
C ALA A 42 -7.82 8.11 11.43
N VAL A 43 -8.77 8.59 10.64
CA VAL A 43 -8.59 8.87 9.21
C VAL A 43 -8.88 10.34 8.95
N ILE A 44 -7.88 11.06 8.47
CA ILE A 44 -8.00 12.49 8.12
C ILE A 44 -8.01 12.65 6.60
N LEU A 45 -8.97 13.42 6.10
CA LEU A 45 -9.07 13.85 4.71
C LEU A 45 -9.10 15.37 4.66
N VAL A 46 -8.18 15.97 3.89
CA VAL A 46 -8.16 17.42 3.65
C VAL A 46 -8.50 17.69 2.19
N GLY A 47 -9.54 18.50 1.97
CA GLY A 47 -10.02 18.86 0.64
C GLY A 47 -11.07 17.88 0.07
N ASP A 48 -11.41 18.08 -1.21
CA ASP A 48 -12.55 17.47 -1.87
C ASP A 48 -12.19 16.55 -3.06
N SER A 49 -10.98 15.99 -3.10
CA SER A 49 -10.59 15.05 -4.15
C SER A 49 -11.57 13.86 -4.24
N PRO A 50 -12.26 13.65 -5.37
CA PRO A 50 -13.23 12.55 -5.51
C PRO A 50 -12.60 11.18 -5.29
N ALA A 51 -11.38 10.96 -5.81
CA ALA A 51 -10.66 9.72 -5.63
C ALA A 51 -10.35 9.45 -4.15
N SER A 52 -9.85 10.46 -3.42
CA SER A 52 -9.56 10.37 -1.99
C SER A 52 -10.82 10.07 -1.17
N GLN A 53 -11.96 10.67 -1.52
CA GLN A 53 -13.23 10.41 -0.84
C GLN A 53 -13.70 8.96 -1.00
N VAL A 54 -13.53 8.37 -2.19
CA VAL A 54 -13.87 6.95 -2.43
C VAL A 54 -13.00 6.04 -1.56
N TYR A 55 -11.68 6.29 -1.52
CA TYR A 55 -10.76 5.51 -0.69
C TYR A 55 -11.09 5.57 0.79
N VAL A 56 -11.32 6.77 1.31
CA VAL A 56 -11.64 6.98 2.72
C VAL A 56 -12.97 6.31 3.07
N ARG A 57 -14.00 6.43 2.23
CA ARG A 57 -15.28 5.74 2.43
C ARG A 57 -15.13 4.23 2.52
N ASN A 58 -14.33 3.64 1.63
CA ASN A 58 -14.07 2.21 1.65
C ASN A 58 -13.30 1.78 2.91
N LYS A 59 -12.34 2.59 3.38
CA LYS A 59 -11.61 2.34 4.63
C LYS A 59 -12.53 2.37 5.84
N ILE A 60 -13.38 3.38 5.96
CA ILE A 60 -14.35 3.50 7.06
C ILE A 60 -15.28 2.28 7.08
N LYS A 61 -15.87 1.96 5.93
CA LYS A 61 -16.73 0.78 5.80
C LYS A 61 -16.02 -0.50 6.21
N ALA A 62 -14.78 -0.69 5.78
CA ALA A 62 -13.99 -1.86 6.16
C ALA A 62 -13.71 -1.89 7.67
N CYS A 63 -13.44 -0.76 8.31
CA CYS A 63 -13.29 -0.68 9.76
C CYS A 63 -14.56 -1.09 10.50
N GLU A 64 -15.72 -0.59 10.07
CA GLU A 64 -17.03 -0.96 10.63
C GLU A 64 -17.30 -2.46 10.50
N GLU A 65 -17.04 -3.03 9.30
CA GLU A 65 -17.21 -4.46 9.04
C GLU A 65 -16.37 -5.35 9.97
N VAL A 66 -15.16 -4.91 10.32
CA VAL A 66 -14.23 -5.71 11.15
C VAL A 66 -14.21 -5.33 12.63
N GLY A 67 -15.04 -4.38 13.06
CA GLY A 67 -15.16 -3.98 14.48
C GLY A 67 -14.01 -3.10 14.97
N ILE A 68 -13.33 -2.37 14.08
CA ILE A 68 -12.37 -1.32 14.42
C ILE A 68 -13.13 -0.01 14.62
N HIS A 69 -12.90 0.65 15.76
CA HIS A 69 -13.42 2.00 16.00
C HIS A 69 -12.77 2.98 15.01
N SER A 70 -13.58 3.62 14.16
CA SER A 70 -13.07 4.55 13.15
C SER A 70 -13.49 5.98 13.48
N VAL A 71 -12.53 6.87 13.63
CA VAL A 71 -12.72 8.31 13.73
C VAL A 71 -12.38 8.93 12.39
N PHE A 72 -13.39 9.45 11.70
CA PHE A 72 -13.20 10.12 10.41
C PHE A 72 -13.34 11.63 10.58
N GLU A 73 -12.34 12.35 10.09
CA GLU A 73 -12.31 13.81 10.09
C GLU A 73 -12.08 14.32 8.67
N LYS A 74 -13.03 15.11 8.18
CA LYS A 74 -12.92 15.80 6.90
C LYS A 74 -12.72 17.30 7.16
N TYR A 75 -11.68 17.86 6.56
CA TYR A 75 -11.36 19.28 6.62
C TYR A 75 -11.45 19.92 5.24
N ASP A 76 -11.74 21.21 5.24
CA ASP A 76 -11.70 22.05 4.04
C ASP A 76 -10.28 22.11 3.47
N ALA A 77 -10.18 22.35 2.16
CA ALA A 77 -8.89 22.51 1.48
C ALA A 77 -8.08 23.73 1.97
N GLN A 78 -8.72 24.67 2.68
CA GLN A 78 -8.06 25.85 3.27
C GLN A 78 -7.46 25.59 4.65
N LEU A 79 -7.62 24.38 5.23
CA LEU A 79 -6.99 24.03 6.50
C LEU A 79 -5.49 24.34 6.44
N THR A 80 -4.99 25.02 7.45
CA THR A 80 -3.57 25.34 7.54
C THR A 80 -2.72 24.14 7.95
N GLU A 81 -1.45 24.12 7.56
CA GLU A 81 -0.50 23.11 8.00
C GLU A 81 -0.41 23.04 9.54
N ALA A 82 -0.41 24.21 10.21
CA ALA A 82 -0.32 24.29 11.67
C ALA A 82 -1.54 23.64 12.37
N GLU A 83 -2.74 23.85 11.85
CA GLU A 83 -3.96 23.23 12.39
C GLU A 83 -3.94 21.71 12.20
N LEU A 84 -3.50 21.24 11.02
CA LEU A 84 -3.38 19.80 10.77
C LEU A 84 -2.33 19.16 11.69
N LEU A 85 -1.18 19.78 11.86
CA LEU A 85 -0.13 19.29 12.77
C LEU A 85 -0.60 19.25 14.23
N ALA A 86 -1.32 20.27 14.68
CA ALA A 86 -1.92 20.29 16.02
C ALA A 86 -2.93 19.15 16.22
N ARG A 87 -3.74 18.85 15.18
CA ARG A 87 -4.67 17.73 15.24
C ARG A 87 -3.97 16.38 15.28
N VAL A 88 -2.94 16.18 14.47
CA VAL A 88 -2.11 14.97 14.50
C VAL A 88 -1.48 14.78 15.89
N ALA A 89 -0.94 15.85 16.49
CA ALA A 89 -0.39 15.80 17.84
C ALA A 89 -1.43 15.37 18.89
N ALA A 90 -2.67 15.87 18.79
CA ALA A 90 -3.76 15.45 19.68
C ALA A 90 -4.10 13.95 19.51
N LEU A 91 -4.16 13.46 18.29
CA LEU A 91 -4.40 12.04 18.00
C LEU A 91 -3.26 11.12 18.46
N ASN A 92 -2.01 11.59 18.40
CA ASN A 92 -0.87 10.85 18.95
C ASN A 92 -1.04 10.59 20.46
N HIS A 93 -1.66 11.51 21.20
CA HIS A 93 -1.87 11.40 22.64
C HIS A 93 -3.20 10.73 23.01
N ASP A 94 -4.09 10.49 22.06
CA ASP A 94 -5.37 9.83 22.32
C ASP A 94 -5.17 8.32 22.52
N PRO A 95 -5.46 7.78 23.73
CA PRO A 95 -5.27 6.36 24.02
C PRO A 95 -6.28 5.46 23.32
N SER A 96 -7.37 6.00 22.78
CA SER A 96 -8.36 5.25 22.01
C SER A 96 -7.98 5.08 20.54
N ILE A 97 -6.98 5.85 20.07
CA ILE A 97 -6.48 5.83 18.70
C ILE A 97 -5.14 5.09 18.65
N HIS A 98 -5.13 3.96 17.97
CA HIS A 98 -3.97 3.09 17.82
C HIS A 98 -3.29 3.22 16.45
N GLY A 99 -4.00 3.80 15.48
CA GLY A 99 -3.47 4.10 14.15
C GLY A 99 -3.99 5.44 13.64
N ILE A 100 -3.13 6.16 12.93
CA ILE A 100 -3.46 7.44 12.29
C ILE A 100 -3.13 7.33 10.81
N LEU A 101 -4.07 7.77 9.97
CA LEU A 101 -3.92 7.82 8.53
C LEU A 101 -4.34 9.19 8.04
N VAL A 102 -3.40 9.89 7.39
CA VAL A 102 -3.69 11.14 6.68
C VAL A 102 -3.70 10.84 5.19
N GLN A 103 -4.88 10.98 4.57
CA GLN A 103 -5.08 10.61 3.17
C GLN A 103 -4.31 11.55 2.24
N LEU A 104 -3.39 10.99 1.47
CA LEU A 104 -2.67 11.70 0.41
C LEU A 104 -3.45 11.67 -0.92
N PRO A 105 -3.25 12.67 -1.79
CA PRO A 105 -2.41 13.87 -1.61
C PRO A 105 -3.05 14.94 -0.72
N LEU A 106 -2.21 15.75 -0.09
CA LEU A 106 -2.64 16.95 0.64
C LEU A 106 -2.66 18.18 -0.30
N PRO A 107 -3.39 19.27 0.07
CA PRO A 107 -3.29 20.54 -0.63
C PRO A 107 -1.84 21.04 -0.71
N ALA A 108 -1.49 21.74 -1.80
CA ALA A 108 -0.11 22.12 -2.12
C ALA A 108 0.59 23.01 -1.08
N HIS A 109 -0.17 23.73 -0.25
CA HIS A 109 0.37 24.58 0.83
C HIS A 109 0.72 23.81 2.11
N ILE A 110 0.38 22.52 2.18
CA ILE A 110 0.69 21.63 3.31
C ILE A 110 1.82 20.68 2.89
N ASP A 111 2.91 20.71 3.63
CA ASP A 111 4.02 19.79 3.42
C ASP A 111 3.65 18.40 3.94
N SER A 112 3.34 17.48 3.02
CA SER A 112 2.96 16.11 3.37
C SER A 112 4.07 15.36 4.13
N HIS A 113 5.34 15.70 3.90
CA HIS A 113 6.45 15.08 4.60
C HIS A 113 6.44 15.45 6.09
N LYS A 114 6.25 16.73 6.40
CA LYS A 114 6.11 17.19 7.80
C LYS A 114 4.93 16.54 8.50
N VAL A 115 3.80 16.39 7.80
CA VAL A 115 2.60 15.77 8.38
C VAL A 115 2.85 14.29 8.68
N ILE A 116 3.47 13.54 7.76
CA ILE A 116 3.82 12.14 7.97
C ILE A 116 4.78 11.99 9.16
N GLU A 117 5.82 12.84 9.23
CA GLU A 117 6.80 12.81 10.32
C GLU A 117 6.23 13.25 11.67
N ALA A 118 5.11 13.98 11.68
CA ALA A 118 4.41 14.35 12.92
C ALA A 118 3.56 13.21 13.50
N ILE A 119 3.20 12.21 12.71
CA ILE A 119 2.52 11.01 13.20
C ILE A 119 3.52 10.19 14.04
N ALA A 120 3.13 9.77 15.25
CA ALA A 120 3.96 8.87 16.03
C ALA A 120 4.22 7.58 15.23
N ALA A 121 5.49 7.17 15.12
CA ALA A 121 5.87 6.04 14.26
C ALA A 121 5.12 4.75 14.60
N GLU A 122 4.78 4.55 15.87
CA GLU A 122 3.97 3.43 16.36
C GLU A 122 2.47 3.54 16.04
N LYS A 123 2.02 4.68 15.51
CA LYS A 123 0.64 4.91 15.04
C LYS A 123 0.56 5.16 13.52
N ASP A 124 1.70 5.23 12.83
CA ASP A 124 1.77 5.39 11.37
C ASP A 124 1.43 4.07 10.67
N VAL A 125 0.16 3.82 10.48
CA VAL A 125 -0.34 2.56 9.89
C VAL A 125 -0.09 2.43 8.40
N ASP A 126 0.23 3.52 7.71
CA ASP A 126 0.65 3.49 6.30
C ASP A 126 2.14 3.12 6.13
N GLY A 127 2.94 3.20 7.21
CA GLY A 127 4.36 2.87 7.19
C GLY A 127 5.21 3.86 6.40
N PHE A 128 4.80 5.13 6.32
CA PHE A 128 5.48 6.16 5.53
C PHE A 128 6.44 7.02 6.33
N HIS A 129 6.31 7.02 7.66
CA HIS A 129 7.25 7.71 8.56
C HIS A 129 8.68 7.20 8.33
N VAL A 130 9.67 8.11 8.36
CA VAL A 130 11.08 7.75 8.07
C VAL A 130 11.58 6.61 8.94
N ASN A 131 11.17 6.56 10.20
CA ASN A 131 11.51 5.48 11.11
C ASN A 131 10.96 4.13 10.62
N ASN A 132 9.71 4.07 10.19
CA ASN A 132 9.09 2.86 9.64
C ASN A 132 9.73 2.45 8.32
N ALA A 133 10.06 3.41 7.45
CA ALA A 133 10.81 3.16 6.22
C ALA A 133 12.21 2.59 6.51
N GLY A 134 12.90 3.11 7.52
CA GLY A 134 14.20 2.60 7.98
C GLY A 134 14.09 1.17 8.54
N LEU A 135 13.10 0.90 9.37
CA LEU A 135 12.82 -0.44 9.89
C LEU A 135 12.48 -1.44 8.78
N LEU A 136 11.70 -1.01 7.79
CA LEU A 136 11.43 -1.83 6.60
C LEU A 136 12.73 -2.13 5.84
N MET A 137 13.58 -1.13 5.61
CA MET A 137 14.86 -1.30 4.91
C MET A 137 15.77 -2.30 5.61
N THR A 138 15.79 -2.31 6.94
CA THR A 138 16.62 -3.20 7.76
C THR A 138 16.00 -4.58 8.03
N GLY A 139 14.84 -4.86 7.47
CA GLY A 139 14.16 -6.16 7.61
C GLY A 139 13.40 -6.36 8.93
N GLN A 140 13.18 -5.29 9.69
CA GLN A 140 12.43 -5.31 10.96
C GLN A 140 11.23 -4.36 10.93
N PRO A 141 10.31 -4.48 9.96
CA PRO A 141 9.21 -3.54 9.80
C PRO A 141 8.25 -3.58 11.00
N LEU A 142 7.97 -2.42 11.58
CA LEU A 142 6.86 -2.25 12.50
C LEU A 142 5.54 -2.25 11.72
N PHE A 143 5.45 -1.36 10.73
CA PHE A 143 4.37 -1.34 9.74
C PHE A 143 4.92 -1.52 8.33
N ARG A 144 4.11 -2.12 7.47
CA ARG A 144 4.40 -2.26 6.05
C ARG A 144 3.40 -1.41 5.28
N PRO A 145 3.83 -0.60 4.29
CA PRO A 145 2.90 0.11 3.43
C PRO A 145 1.84 -0.82 2.85
N CYS A 146 0.57 -0.41 2.94
CA CYS A 146 -0.57 -1.29 2.69
C CYS A 146 -0.61 -1.84 1.27
N THR A 147 -0.36 -1.01 0.24
CA THR A 147 -0.37 -1.44 -1.16
C THR A 147 0.74 -2.45 -1.45
N PRO A 148 2.01 -2.22 -1.11
CA PRO A 148 3.06 -3.22 -1.23
C PRO A 148 2.78 -4.51 -0.46
N TYR A 149 2.26 -4.40 0.75
CA TYR A 149 1.91 -5.59 1.53
C TYR A 149 0.77 -6.38 0.90
N GLY A 150 -0.22 -5.69 0.30
CA GLY A 150 -1.29 -6.32 -0.48
C GLY A 150 -0.77 -7.12 -1.67
N VAL A 151 0.22 -6.60 -2.39
CA VAL A 151 0.90 -7.34 -3.47
C VAL A 151 1.55 -8.62 -2.96
N MET A 152 2.23 -8.56 -1.81
CA MET A 152 2.81 -9.78 -1.20
C MET A 152 1.74 -10.78 -0.82
N LYS A 153 0.58 -10.33 -0.32
CA LYS A 153 -0.57 -11.19 -0.02
C LYS A 153 -1.20 -11.81 -1.28
N MET A 154 -1.21 -11.12 -2.40
CA MET A 154 -1.63 -11.69 -3.69
C MET A 154 -0.69 -12.80 -4.15
N LEU A 155 0.62 -12.61 -4.05
CA LEU A 155 1.61 -13.64 -4.40
C LEU A 155 1.50 -14.85 -3.47
N GLU A 156 1.29 -14.63 -2.17
CA GLU A 156 1.07 -15.66 -1.16
C GLU A 156 -0.20 -16.49 -1.46
N SER A 157 -1.30 -15.83 -1.85
CA SER A 157 -2.59 -16.49 -2.12
C SER A 157 -2.56 -17.50 -3.27
N ILE A 158 -1.63 -17.30 -4.20
CA ILE A 158 -1.40 -18.24 -5.32
C ILE A 158 -0.19 -19.15 -5.08
N ASN A 159 0.37 -19.15 -3.87
CA ASN A 159 1.57 -19.92 -3.51
C ASN A 159 2.75 -19.68 -4.46
N TYR A 160 2.92 -18.43 -4.95
CA TYR A 160 3.99 -18.12 -5.88
C TYR A 160 5.36 -18.17 -5.20
N PRO A 161 6.34 -18.90 -5.78
CA PRO A 161 7.69 -19.03 -5.18
C PRO A 161 8.50 -17.74 -5.41
N VAL A 162 8.40 -16.77 -4.50
CA VAL A 162 9.11 -15.48 -4.60
C VAL A 162 10.62 -15.65 -4.45
N ARG A 163 11.06 -16.59 -3.61
CA ARG A 163 12.49 -16.85 -3.38
C ARG A 163 13.19 -17.28 -4.66
N GLY A 164 14.24 -16.56 -5.04
CA GLY A 164 15.03 -16.80 -6.23
C GLY A 164 14.42 -16.24 -7.54
N ALA A 165 13.19 -15.70 -7.49
CA ALA A 165 12.56 -15.07 -8.65
C ALA A 165 13.24 -13.73 -9.00
N HIS A 166 13.24 -13.37 -10.27
CA HIS A 166 13.58 -12.02 -10.73
C HIS A 166 12.34 -11.15 -10.70
N ALA A 167 12.31 -10.18 -9.82
CA ALA A 167 11.21 -9.23 -9.68
C ALA A 167 11.59 -7.85 -10.25
N VAL A 168 10.71 -7.28 -11.06
CA VAL A 168 10.87 -5.93 -11.58
C VAL A 168 9.73 -5.06 -11.06
N VAL A 169 10.07 -3.94 -10.43
CA VAL A 169 9.13 -2.95 -9.94
C VAL A 169 9.24 -1.69 -10.80
N VAL A 170 8.17 -1.37 -11.52
CA VAL A 170 8.07 -0.19 -12.37
C VAL A 170 7.38 0.93 -11.59
N GLY A 171 8.18 1.87 -11.11
CA GLY A 171 7.79 2.94 -10.20
C GLY A 171 8.70 2.95 -8.97
N ALA A 172 9.14 4.14 -8.53
CA ALA A 172 10.11 4.30 -7.44
C ALA A 172 9.64 5.31 -6.38
N SER A 173 8.33 5.38 -6.14
CA SER A 173 7.78 6.25 -5.10
C SER A 173 8.14 5.73 -3.70
N ASN A 174 8.16 6.64 -2.73
CA ASN A 174 8.40 6.29 -1.32
C ASN A 174 7.24 5.49 -0.71
N ILE A 175 6.04 5.62 -1.29
CA ILE A 175 4.82 5.02 -0.73
C ILE A 175 4.50 3.64 -1.33
N VAL A 176 5.00 3.32 -2.54
CA VAL A 176 4.71 2.04 -3.20
C VAL A 176 5.99 1.38 -3.76
N GLY A 177 6.65 1.99 -4.74
CA GLY A 177 7.71 1.31 -5.50
C GLY A 177 8.90 0.88 -4.65
N LYS A 178 9.46 1.77 -3.85
CA LYS A 178 10.59 1.46 -2.96
C LYS A 178 10.23 0.42 -1.89
N PRO A 179 9.14 0.60 -1.12
CA PRO A 179 8.76 -0.42 -0.14
C PRO A 179 8.38 -1.75 -0.78
N GLN A 180 7.78 -1.76 -1.97
CA GLN A 180 7.51 -3.01 -2.71
C GLN A 180 8.80 -3.76 -3.01
N ALA A 181 9.82 -3.06 -3.50
CA ALA A 181 11.11 -3.66 -3.80
C ALA A 181 11.76 -4.25 -2.52
N MET A 182 11.65 -3.56 -1.40
CA MET A 182 12.19 -4.06 -0.12
C MET A 182 11.47 -5.32 0.36
N LEU A 183 10.15 -5.38 0.25
CA LEU A 183 9.39 -6.58 0.61
C LEU A 183 9.73 -7.79 -0.27
N LEU A 184 9.88 -7.59 -1.58
CA LEU A 184 10.30 -8.64 -2.51
C LEU A 184 11.73 -9.12 -2.22
N LEU A 185 12.65 -8.18 -1.94
CA LEU A 185 14.03 -8.50 -1.57
C LEU A 185 14.08 -9.34 -0.29
N GLN A 186 13.32 -8.96 0.74
CA GLN A 186 13.23 -9.69 2.00
C GLN A 186 12.62 -11.09 1.82
N ALA A 187 11.74 -11.25 0.85
CA ALA A 187 11.18 -12.56 0.47
C ALA A 187 12.16 -13.42 -0.34
N GLY A 188 13.35 -12.90 -0.66
CA GLY A 188 14.43 -13.62 -1.35
C GLY A 188 14.41 -13.48 -2.87
N ALA A 189 13.72 -12.50 -3.43
CA ALA A 189 13.80 -12.18 -4.85
C ALA A 189 15.06 -11.37 -5.19
N THR A 190 15.53 -11.47 -6.43
CA THR A 190 16.42 -10.49 -7.05
C THR A 190 15.56 -9.37 -7.60
N VAL A 191 15.82 -8.11 -7.21
CA VAL A 191 14.90 -7.01 -7.51
C VAL A 191 15.55 -5.93 -8.36
N THR A 192 14.88 -5.55 -9.44
CA THR A 192 15.18 -4.37 -10.25
C THR A 192 14.09 -3.32 -10.06
N ILE A 193 14.48 -2.08 -9.75
CA ILE A 193 13.56 -0.94 -9.66
C ILE A 193 13.75 -0.04 -10.87
N CYS A 194 12.66 0.19 -11.62
CA CYS A 194 12.64 1.12 -12.74
C CYS A 194 11.91 2.41 -12.36
N ASN A 195 12.35 3.52 -12.93
CA ASN A 195 11.75 4.82 -12.73
C ASN A 195 11.61 5.60 -14.05
N SER A 196 11.14 6.85 -14.00
CA SER A 196 10.91 7.67 -15.20
C SER A 196 12.19 8.00 -16.01
N LYS A 197 13.36 7.66 -15.51
CA LYS A 197 14.67 7.87 -16.16
C LYS A 197 15.28 6.56 -16.67
N THR A 198 14.62 5.42 -16.41
CA THR A 198 15.08 4.12 -16.89
C THR A 198 15.10 4.11 -18.41
N ARG A 199 16.26 3.77 -18.98
CA ARG A 199 16.41 3.58 -20.43
C ARG A 199 15.92 2.19 -20.78
N ASP A 200 15.25 2.04 -21.93
CA ASP A 200 14.75 0.75 -22.43
C ASP A 200 14.07 -0.07 -21.33
N LEU A 201 12.88 0.40 -20.88
CA LEU A 201 12.10 -0.28 -19.86
C LEU A 201 11.86 -1.75 -20.17
N GLY A 202 11.60 -2.06 -21.46
CA GLY A 202 11.35 -3.41 -21.94
C GLY A 202 12.53 -4.36 -21.72
N HIS A 203 13.78 -3.86 -21.77
CA HIS A 203 14.96 -4.65 -21.45
C HIS A 203 14.91 -5.22 -20.04
N HIS A 204 14.37 -4.45 -19.09
CA HIS A 204 14.26 -4.90 -17.69
C HIS A 204 13.03 -5.79 -17.46
N THR A 205 11.91 -5.50 -18.12
CA THR A 205 10.64 -6.19 -17.81
C THR A 205 10.48 -7.53 -18.51
N ARG A 206 11.11 -7.75 -19.67
CA ARG A 206 10.98 -9.01 -20.44
C ARG A 206 11.49 -10.24 -19.71
N ASP A 207 12.42 -10.09 -18.79
CA ASP A 207 12.99 -11.20 -18.02
C ASP A 207 12.38 -11.34 -16.61
N ALA A 208 11.39 -10.51 -16.28
CA ALA A 208 10.77 -10.54 -14.96
C ALA A 208 9.86 -11.76 -14.77
N ASP A 209 10.10 -12.53 -13.71
CA ASP A 209 9.18 -13.55 -13.23
C ASP A 209 7.98 -12.92 -12.50
N ILE A 210 8.27 -11.82 -11.76
CA ILE A 210 7.28 -10.99 -11.07
C ILE A 210 7.41 -9.57 -11.59
N LEU A 211 6.33 -9.02 -12.13
CA LEU A 211 6.28 -7.66 -12.63
C LEU A 211 5.23 -6.85 -11.85
N VAL A 212 5.69 -5.88 -11.06
CA VAL A 212 4.81 -4.96 -10.34
C VAL A 212 4.86 -3.59 -11.00
N VAL A 213 3.72 -3.12 -11.48
CA VAL A 213 3.59 -1.80 -12.11
C VAL A 213 2.91 -0.84 -11.14
N ALA A 214 3.65 0.19 -10.70
CA ALA A 214 3.24 1.16 -9.70
C ALA A 214 3.38 2.59 -10.26
N THR A 215 2.76 2.86 -11.39
CA THR A 215 2.76 4.16 -12.07
C THR A 215 1.34 4.63 -12.34
N GLY A 216 1.12 5.96 -12.34
CA GLY A 216 -0.14 6.55 -12.77
C GLY A 216 -0.25 6.76 -14.28
N LYS A 217 0.54 6.03 -15.09
CA LYS A 217 0.55 6.16 -16.56
C LYS A 217 0.07 4.87 -17.20
N ARG A 218 -0.98 4.99 -17.99
CA ARG A 218 -1.51 3.87 -18.80
C ARG A 218 -0.50 3.45 -19.88
N ASN A 219 -0.54 2.18 -20.25
CA ASN A 219 0.21 1.60 -21.38
C ASN A 219 1.73 1.80 -21.30
N ILE A 220 2.29 1.97 -20.10
CA ILE A 220 3.74 2.09 -19.92
C ILE A 220 4.44 0.73 -20.12
N VAL A 221 3.75 -0.36 -19.84
CA VAL A 221 4.15 -1.73 -20.10
C VAL A 221 3.19 -2.30 -21.15
N THR A 222 3.74 -2.84 -22.22
CA THR A 222 3.01 -3.46 -23.33
C THR A 222 3.22 -4.97 -23.32
N ALA A 223 2.40 -5.72 -24.08
CA ALA A 223 2.43 -7.18 -24.07
C ALA A 223 3.81 -7.77 -24.43
N ASP A 224 4.53 -7.12 -25.36
CA ASP A 224 5.89 -7.51 -25.77
C ASP A 224 6.98 -7.26 -24.72
N MET A 225 6.62 -6.56 -23.64
CA MET A 225 7.49 -6.29 -22.50
C MET A 225 7.26 -7.27 -21.33
N VAL A 226 6.40 -8.28 -21.50
CA VAL A 226 6.05 -9.24 -20.44
C VAL A 226 6.46 -10.63 -20.86
N LYS A 227 7.20 -11.31 -20.00
CA LYS A 227 7.63 -12.69 -20.19
C LYS A 227 6.43 -13.64 -20.10
N PRO A 228 6.29 -14.63 -21.01
CA PRO A 228 5.31 -15.69 -20.85
C PRO A 228 5.46 -16.39 -19.47
N GLY A 229 4.35 -16.57 -18.77
CA GLY A 229 4.34 -17.18 -17.43
C GLY A 229 4.69 -16.25 -16.29
N ALA A 230 5.00 -14.97 -16.55
CA ALA A 230 5.21 -14.00 -15.48
C ALA A 230 3.92 -13.71 -14.69
N VAL A 231 4.08 -13.39 -13.42
CA VAL A 231 2.99 -12.82 -12.61
C VAL A 231 3.05 -11.30 -12.72
N GLY A 232 2.00 -10.70 -13.28
CA GLY A 232 1.84 -9.26 -13.41
C GLY A 232 0.85 -8.72 -12.38
N ILE A 233 1.23 -7.68 -11.63
CA ILE A 233 0.37 -6.98 -10.68
C ILE A 233 0.45 -5.49 -10.98
N ASP A 234 -0.67 -4.90 -11.36
CA ASP A 234 -0.80 -3.46 -11.58
C ASP A 234 -1.48 -2.81 -10.37
N VAL A 235 -0.78 -1.89 -9.74
CA VAL A 235 -1.27 -1.07 -8.62
C VAL A 235 -1.31 0.41 -8.98
N GLY A 236 -1.13 0.72 -10.26
CA GLY A 236 -1.23 2.09 -10.79
C GLY A 236 -2.66 2.60 -10.76
N MET A 237 -2.81 3.85 -10.35
CA MET A 237 -4.08 4.58 -10.42
C MET A 237 -4.18 5.32 -11.76
N ASN A 238 -5.14 4.93 -12.61
CA ASN A 238 -5.29 5.47 -13.96
C ASN A 238 -6.69 5.99 -14.22
#